data_6a507777cbdcad10ea59135b28815567
#
_entry.id   6a507777cbdcad10ea59135b28815567
#
_cell.length_a   1.000
_cell.length_b   1.000
_cell.length_c   1.000
_cell.angle_alpha   90.00
_cell.angle_beta   90.00
_cell.angle_gamma   90.00
#
_symmetry.space_group_name_H-M   'P 1'
#
loop_
_entity.id
_entity.type
_entity.pdbx_description
1 polymer ?
#
loop_
_entity_poly.entity_id
_entity_poly.type
_entity_poly.pdbx_seq_one_letter_code
_entity_poly.pdbx_strand_id
1 'polypeptide(L)'
;MPADRGGVGRYVDGLITALDAAGADLAIVCQRSDAERYGRLAASATVVPGPAAISHRPARLAWEQTGLPLVAQHVNAEVLHSPHYTMPLRAGRPVVVTLHDATFFTEPEMHMAVKTPFFRSATRTSLRRASRCIVPSKATRDELVRLVEADPTRLDVAYHGVDTEIFHPTTDEERRRVSARLGLHDSAYVAFLGVTEPRKNVPNLIRGWVQSVESRDEPPALVLAGGSGWDDEVDDAISAVPDHLRVVRPGYLRFGDLRGYLGGATVVAYPSHGEGFGLPVLEAMACGVPVLTTHRLSLPEVGGDAVAYTEPDADSIAASLSALLDDEDRRTSLGRAGLTRAREFPWSASAEAHLASYARAVSGG
;
A
#
# COMPACT_ATOMS: atom_id res chain seq x y z
N MET A 1 3.89 13.19 8.13
CA MET A 1 4.07 11.75 7.85
C MET A 1 5.49 11.35 8.20
N PRO A 2 5.86 10.06 8.39
CA PRO A 2 7.26 9.67 8.50
C PRO A 2 8.02 10.01 7.20
N ALA A 3 9.35 10.20 7.29
CA ALA A 3 10.19 10.45 6.13
C ALA A 3 10.07 9.31 5.11
N ASP A 4 9.97 8.07 5.62
CA ASP A 4 9.77 6.86 4.83
C ASP A 4 8.27 6.59 4.70
N ARG A 5 7.76 6.74 3.48
CA ARG A 5 6.33 6.66 3.20
C ARG A 5 5.92 5.26 2.82
N GLY A 6 5.25 4.59 3.72
CA GLY A 6 4.55 3.34 3.43
C GLY A 6 3.33 3.54 2.52
N GLY A 7 2.53 2.49 2.36
CA GLY A 7 1.34 2.50 1.51
C GLY A 7 0.36 3.64 1.78
N VAL A 8 0.10 3.96 3.05
CA VAL A 8 -0.78 5.09 3.44
C VAL A 8 -0.26 6.43 2.94
N GLY A 9 1.08 6.64 2.99
CA GLY A 9 1.67 7.88 2.46
C GLY A 9 1.49 7.99 0.95
N ARG A 10 1.70 6.91 0.20
CA ARG A 10 1.48 6.88 -1.25
C ARG A 10 0.02 7.09 -1.62
N TYR A 11 -0.90 6.49 -0.86
CA TYR A 11 -2.33 6.75 -1.01
C TYR A 11 -2.67 8.22 -0.85
N VAL A 12 -2.23 8.86 0.24
CA VAL A 12 -2.51 10.28 0.49
C VAL A 12 -1.94 11.17 -0.61
N ASP A 13 -0.71 10.91 -1.04
CA ASP A 13 -0.06 11.67 -2.11
C ASP A 13 -0.81 11.55 -3.44
N GLY A 14 -1.12 10.33 -3.88
CA GLY A 14 -1.83 10.09 -5.13
C GLY A 14 -3.25 10.67 -5.11
N LEU A 15 -3.96 10.50 -3.98
CA LEU A 15 -5.30 11.05 -3.82
C LEU A 15 -5.31 12.59 -3.87
N ILE A 16 -4.42 13.24 -3.13
CA ILE A 16 -4.34 14.72 -3.10
C ILE A 16 -4.04 15.26 -4.50
N THR A 17 -3.05 14.67 -5.20
CA THR A 17 -2.72 15.07 -6.57
C THR A 17 -3.92 14.91 -7.52
N ALA A 18 -4.64 13.81 -7.41
CA ALA A 18 -5.78 13.55 -8.27
C ALA A 18 -7.01 14.43 -7.95
N LEU A 19 -7.25 14.74 -6.68
CA LEU A 19 -8.30 15.66 -6.27
C LEU A 19 -8.01 17.09 -6.74
N ASP A 20 -6.76 17.55 -6.65
CA ASP A 20 -6.31 18.86 -7.16
C ASP A 20 -6.51 18.93 -8.69
N ALA A 21 -6.08 17.89 -9.40
CA ALA A 21 -6.28 17.78 -10.86
C ALA A 21 -7.77 17.74 -11.27
N ALA A 22 -8.63 17.18 -10.40
CA ALA A 22 -10.09 17.21 -10.61
C ALA A 22 -10.75 18.55 -10.29
N GLY A 23 -9.97 19.56 -9.86
CA GLY A 23 -10.47 20.91 -9.53
C GLY A 23 -11.21 20.99 -8.19
N ALA A 24 -10.96 20.06 -7.27
CA ALA A 24 -11.53 20.12 -5.93
C ALA A 24 -10.93 21.30 -5.15
N ASP A 25 -11.76 22.06 -4.43
CA ASP A 25 -11.28 23.08 -3.49
C ASP A 25 -10.74 22.40 -2.23
N LEU A 26 -9.42 22.35 -2.10
CA LEU A 26 -8.72 21.57 -1.08
C LEU A 26 -8.05 22.46 -0.03
N ALA A 27 -8.30 22.13 1.27
CA ALA A 27 -7.48 22.59 2.37
C ALA A 27 -6.73 21.39 2.99
N ILE A 28 -5.41 21.37 2.84
CA ILE A 28 -4.55 20.25 3.29
C ILE A 28 -3.92 20.58 4.63
N VAL A 29 -4.39 19.93 5.69
CA VAL A 29 -3.82 20.09 7.03
C VAL A 29 -2.72 19.06 7.24
N CYS A 30 -1.49 19.52 7.47
CA CYS A 30 -0.32 18.63 7.53
C CYS A 30 0.70 19.03 8.61
N GLN A 31 1.72 18.20 8.82
CA GLN A 31 2.88 18.58 9.61
C GLN A 31 3.69 19.66 8.85
N ARG A 32 4.37 20.53 9.59
CA ARG A 32 5.19 21.60 8.97
C ARG A 32 6.24 21.09 8.01
N SER A 33 6.83 19.94 8.32
CA SER A 33 7.82 19.26 7.47
C SER A 33 7.27 18.83 6.10
N ASP A 34 5.96 18.65 5.98
CA ASP A 34 5.31 18.17 4.77
C ASP A 34 4.70 19.31 3.94
N ALA A 35 4.64 20.54 4.47
CA ALA A 35 3.92 21.65 3.86
C ALA A 35 4.41 21.98 2.44
N GLU A 36 5.71 22.15 2.26
CA GLU A 36 6.33 22.42 0.96
C GLU A 36 6.01 21.34 -0.07
N ARG A 37 6.05 20.08 0.38
CA ARG A 37 5.74 18.95 -0.48
C ARG A 37 4.29 18.96 -0.95
N TYR A 38 3.34 19.14 -0.04
CA TYR A 38 1.93 19.19 -0.43
C TYR A 38 1.61 20.41 -1.30
N GLY A 39 2.29 21.53 -1.09
CA GLY A 39 2.19 22.68 -2.01
C GLY A 39 2.72 22.40 -3.42
N ARG A 40 3.64 21.43 -3.58
CA ARG A 40 4.08 20.96 -4.91
C ARG A 40 3.16 19.91 -5.51
N LEU A 41 2.56 19.04 -4.70
CA LEU A 41 1.68 17.96 -5.15
C LEU A 41 0.29 18.46 -5.55
N ALA A 42 -0.19 19.53 -4.91
CA ALA A 42 -1.49 20.12 -5.13
C ALA A 42 -1.33 21.66 -5.13
N ALA A 43 -0.99 22.20 -6.30
CA ALA A 43 -0.60 23.60 -6.43
C ALA A 43 -1.78 24.58 -6.22
N SER A 44 -3.03 24.13 -6.43
CA SER A 44 -4.24 24.94 -6.19
C SER A 44 -4.73 24.85 -4.74
N ALA A 45 -4.24 23.88 -3.95
CA ALA A 45 -4.72 23.64 -2.59
C ALA A 45 -4.22 24.69 -1.58
N THR A 46 -5.04 24.98 -0.59
CA THR A 46 -4.63 25.73 0.60
C THR A 46 -3.91 24.79 1.57
N VAL A 47 -2.59 24.94 1.72
CA VAL A 47 -1.82 24.13 2.67
C VAL A 47 -1.79 24.81 4.04
N VAL A 48 -2.26 24.11 5.07
CA VAL A 48 -2.35 24.60 6.46
C VAL A 48 -1.41 23.78 7.34
N PRO A 49 -0.18 24.28 7.64
CA PRO A 49 0.73 23.60 8.56
C PRO A 49 0.20 23.63 9.99
N GLY A 50 0.04 22.47 10.60
CA GLY A 50 -0.34 22.37 12.01
C GLY A 50 0.79 22.79 12.98
N PRO A 51 0.52 22.85 14.28
CA PRO A 51 1.52 23.18 15.31
C PRO A 51 2.65 22.14 15.31
N ALA A 52 3.87 22.56 15.70
CA ALA A 52 5.02 21.65 15.74
C ALA A 52 4.78 20.41 16.64
N ALA A 53 3.97 20.54 17.68
CA ALA A 53 3.64 19.46 18.60
C ALA A 53 2.98 18.23 17.94
N ILE A 54 2.31 18.38 16.79
CA ILE A 54 1.67 17.25 16.10
C ILE A 54 2.64 16.26 15.44
N SER A 55 3.94 16.54 15.44
CA SER A 55 4.98 15.56 15.15
C SER A 55 4.94 14.39 16.12
N HIS A 56 4.55 14.63 17.39
CA HIS A 56 4.38 13.61 18.40
C HIS A 56 2.98 13.01 18.39
N ARG A 57 2.89 11.68 18.37
CA ARG A 57 1.64 10.93 18.20
C ARG A 57 0.54 11.28 19.20
N PRO A 58 0.80 11.35 20.54
CA PRO A 58 -0.23 11.73 21.53
C PRO A 58 -0.75 13.16 21.31
N ALA A 59 0.16 14.12 21.05
CA ALA A 59 -0.22 15.51 20.81
C ALA A 59 -1.03 15.65 19.52
N ARG A 60 -0.70 14.87 18.49
CA ARG A 60 -1.47 14.84 17.24
C ARG A 60 -2.89 14.34 17.46
N LEU A 61 -3.08 13.25 18.21
CA LEU A 61 -4.41 12.73 18.53
C LEU A 61 -5.24 13.73 19.36
N ALA A 62 -4.62 14.40 20.32
CA ALA A 62 -5.28 15.47 21.09
C ALA A 62 -5.66 16.67 20.20
N TRP A 63 -4.74 17.09 19.32
CA TRP A 63 -4.97 18.19 18.38
C TRP A 63 -6.03 17.86 17.32
N GLU A 64 -6.10 16.60 16.87
CA GLU A 64 -7.18 16.12 16.00
C GLU A 64 -8.56 16.38 16.61
N GLN A 65 -8.70 16.26 17.94
CA GLN A 65 -9.97 16.47 18.63
C GLN A 65 -10.29 17.95 18.90
N THR A 66 -9.30 18.82 18.91
CA THR A 66 -9.44 20.23 19.35
C THR A 66 -9.11 21.24 18.24
N GLY A 67 -7.93 21.16 17.69
CA GLY A 67 -7.41 22.13 16.70
C GLY A 67 -7.92 21.88 15.28
N LEU A 68 -8.02 20.62 14.85
CA LEU A 68 -8.46 20.27 13.50
C LEU A 68 -9.89 20.77 13.20
N PRO A 69 -10.90 20.64 14.10
CA PRO A 69 -12.21 21.24 13.90
C PRO A 69 -12.20 22.75 13.70
N LEU A 70 -11.34 23.46 14.45
CA LEU A 70 -11.20 24.92 14.34
C LEU A 70 -10.57 25.33 13.01
N VAL A 71 -9.56 24.58 12.54
CA VAL A 71 -8.98 24.81 11.21
C VAL A 71 -10.04 24.57 10.13
N ALA A 72 -10.78 23.47 10.21
CA ALA A 72 -11.83 23.16 9.26
C ALA A 72 -12.94 24.23 9.23
N GLN A 73 -13.25 24.86 10.37
CA GLN A 73 -14.15 26.01 10.45
C GLN A 73 -13.53 27.27 9.81
N HIS A 74 -12.26 27.52 10.05
CA HIS A 74 -11.56 28.70 9.55
C HIS A 74 -11.47 28.71 8.01
N VAL A 75 -11.22 27.54 7.42
CA VAL A 75 -11.17 27.38 5.95
C VAL A 75 -12.56 27.13 5.33
N ASN A 76 -13.64 27.23 6.09
CA ASN A 76 -15.02 26.98 5.65
C ASN A 76 -15.21 25.62 4.94
N ALA A 77 -14.50 24.59 5.37
CA ALA A 77 -14.60 23.28 4.75
C ALA A 77 -16.04 22.74 4.85
N GLU A 78 -16.63 22.23 3.79
CA GLU A 78 -17.96 21.60 3.77
C GLU A 78 -17.92 20.18 4.36
N VAL A 79 -16.79 19.47 4.14
CA VAL A 79 -16.53 18.12 4.64
C VAL A 79 -15.10 18.02 5.14
N LEU A 80 -14.89 17.20 6.17
CA LEU A 80 -13.56 16.89 6.67
C LEU A 80 -13.22 15.44 6.34
N HIS A 81 -12.13 15.21 5.63
CA HIS A 81 -11.63 13.87 5.37
C HIS A 81 -10.46 13.51 6.29
N SER A 82 -10.62 12.48 7.09
CA SER A 82 -9.57 11.84 7.89
C SER A 82 -9.04 10.62 7.15
N PRO A 83 -7.84 10.65 6.58
CA PRO A 83 -7.38 9.61 5.66
C PRO A 83 -6.82 8.36 6.36
N HIS A 84 -6.98 8.21 7.68
CA HIS A 84 -6.39 7.10 8.42
C HIS A 84 -7.09 6.80 9.76
N TYR A 85 -8.09 5.95 9.76
CA TYR A 85 -8.82 5.32 10.88
C TYR A 85 -9.42 6.26 11.93
N THR A 86 -8.72 7.30 12.38
CA THR A 86 -9.18 8.21 13.44
C THR A 86 -9.87 9.44 12.87
N MET A 87 -10.72 10.09 13.69
CA MET A 87 -11.44 11.30 13.32
C MET A 87 -11.73 12.19 14.52
N PRO A 88 -11.94 13.49 14.33
CA PRO A 88 -12.48 14.35 15.40
C PRO A 88 -13.92 13.95 15.70
N LEU A 89 -14.22 13.71 16.98
CA LEU A 89 -15.55 13.28 17.43
C LEU A 89 -16.59 14.42 17.43
N ARG A 90 -16.14 15.68 17.42
CA ARG A 90 -16.95 16.88 17.40
C ARG A 90 -16.43 17.84 16.32
N ALA A 91 -16.55 17.42 15.07
CA ALA A 91 -16.05 18.20 13.93
C ALA A 91 -16.91 19.41 13.58
N GLY A 92 -18.18 19.44 13.97
CA GLY A 92 -19.15 20.50 13.60
C GLY A 92 -19.56 20.47 12.13
N ARG A 93 -19.16 19.45 11.39
CA ARG A 93 -19.42 19.20 9.97
C ARG A 93 -19.32 17.73 9.61
N PRO A 94 -19.81 17.30 8.44
CA PRO A 94 -19.65 15.92 7.98
C PRO A 94 -18.19 15.48 7.98
N VAL A 95 -17.95 14.25 8.43
CA VAL A 95 -16.61 13.64 8.43
C VAL A 95 -16.64 12.37 7.58
N VAL A 96 -15.66 12.25 6.70
CA VAL A 96 -15.36 11.03 5.95
C VAL A 96 -14.06 10.43 6.50
N VAL A 97 -14.00 9.11 6.66
CA VAL A 97 -12.81 8.42 7.19
C VAL A 97 -12.39 7.33 6.24
N THR A 98 -11.09 7.25 5.90
CA THR A 98 -10.56 6.09 5.19
C THR A 98 -10.12 5.00 6.16
N LEU A 99 -10.65 3.80 5.97
CA LEU A 99 -10.30 2.56 6.66
C LEU A 99 -9.53 1.67 5.69
N HIS A 100 -8.21 1.56 5.87
CA HIS A 100 -7.31 0.96 4.88
C HIS A 100 -7.41 -0.55 4.77
N ASP A 101 -7.75 -1.23 5.85
CA ASP A 101 -7.94 -2.68 5.92
C ASP A 101 -8.81 -3.08 7.11
N ALA A 102 -9.19 -4.35 7.16
CA ALA A 102 -9.88 -4.98 8.28
C ALA A 102 -8.98 -6.00 9.02
N THR A 103 -7.69 -6.06 8.71
CA THR A 103 -6.77 -7.11 9.16
C THR A 103 -6.57 -7.14 10.68
N PHE A 104 -6.78 -6.02 11.36
CA PHE A 104 -6.86 -5.99 12.84
C PHE A 104 -8.00 -6.85 13.42
N PHE A 105 -8.97 -7.22 12.60
CA PHE A 105 -10.09 -8.08 13.01
C PHE A 105 -9.96 -9.49 12.44
N THR A 106 -9.48 -9.65 11.20
CA THR A 106 -9.32 -10.96 10.54
C THR A 106 -8.15 -11.74 11.10
N GLU A 107 -7.01 -11.07 11.31
CA GLU A 107 -5.72 -11.68 11.65
C GLU A 107 -5.02 -10.86 12.76
N PRO A 108 -5.65 -10.74 13.96
CA PRO A 108 -5.14 -9.89 15.03
C PRO A 108 -3.76 -10.29 15.54
N GLU A 109 -3.41 -11.57 15.44
CA GLU A 109 -2.11 -12.13 15.84
C GLU A 109 -0.96 -11.65 14.94
N MET A 110 -1.25 -11.24 13.72
CA MET A 110 -0.25 -10.70 12.79
C MET A 110 0.08 -9.23 13.05
N HIS A 111 -0.60 -8.62 14.03
CA HIS A 111 -0.40 -7.23 14.42
C HIS A 111 0.23 -7.11 15.80
N MET A 112 0.95 -6.02 16.02
CA MET A 112 1.48 -5.71 17.36
C MET A 112 0.32 -5.62 18.37
N ALA A 113 0.39 -6.44 19.44
CA ALA A 113 -0.67 -6.54 20.47
C ALA A 113 -1.07 -5.18 21.06
N VAL A 114 -0.12 -4.25 21.19
CA VAL A 114 -0.36 -2.88 21.70
C VAL A 114 -1.17 -2.02 20.72
N LYS A 115 -1.05 -2.24 19.41
CA LYS A 115 -1.73 -1.44 18.38
C LYS A 115 -3.14 -1.93 18.09
N THR A 116 -3.36 -3.23 18.15
CA THR A 116 -4.63 -3.87 17.77
C THR A 116 -5.86 -3.29 18.51
N PRO A 117 -5.88 -3.13 19.85
CA PRO A 117 -7.03 -2.56 20.53
C PRO A 117 -7.33 -1.12 20.10
N PHE A 118 -6.28 -0.31 19.86
CA PHE A 118 -6.44 1.07 19.42
C PHE A 118 -7.11 1.14 18.04
N PHE A 119 -6.58 0.39 17.03
CA PHE A 119 -7.14 0.42 15.68
C PHE A 119 -8.54 -0.20 15.62
N ARG A 120 -8.82 -1.28 16.38
CA ARG A 120 -10.18 -1.83 16.51
C ARG A 120 -11.15 -0.81 17.09
N SER A 121 -10.75 -0.08 18.13
CA SER A 121 -11.58 0.96 18.73
C SER A 121 -11.81 2.13 17.79
N ALA A 122 -10.75 2.62 17.12
CA ALA A 122 -10.83 3.69 16.14
C ALA A 122 -11.76 3.32 14.98
N THR A 123 -11.60 2.12 14.39
CA THR A 123 -12.46 1.61 13.31
C THR A 123 -13.92 1.55 13.74
N ARG A 124 -14.24 0.94 14.89
CA ARG A 124 -15.62 0.90 15.40
C ARG A 124 -16.21 2.28 15.65
N THR A 125 -15.38 3.22 16.13
CA THR A 125 -15.80 4.60 16.35
C THR A 125 -16.09 5.31 15.06
N SER A 126 -15.23 5.17 14.06
CA SER A 126 -15.41 5.77 12.73
C SER A 126 -16.63 5.19 12.02
N LEU A 127 -16.83 3.88 12.02
CA LEU A 127 -18.02 3.23 11.45
C LEU A 127 -19.33 3.74 12.07
N ARG A 128 -19.33 4.06 13.37
CA ARG A 128 -20.52 4.57 14.06
C ARG A 128 -20.73 6.07 13.91
N ARG A 129 -19.68 6.86 13.83
CA ARG A 129 -19.71 8.32 13.98
C ARG A 129 -19.44 9.11 12.72
N ALA A 130 -18.63 8.59 11.79
CA ALA A 130 -18.37 9.26 10.54
C ALA A 130 -19.64 9.35 9.69
N SER A 131 -19.80 10.39 8.91
CA SER A 131 -20.90 10.48 7.93
C SER A 131 -20.79 9.37 6.90
N ARG A 132 -19.58 9.09 6.43
CA ARG A 132 -19.24 7.98 5.54
C ARG A 132 -17.86 7.43 5.85
N CYS A 133 -17.64 6.16 5.55
CA CYS A 133 -16.30 5.58 5.55
C CYS A 133 -15.94 5.13 4.13
N ILE A 134 -14.69 5.39 3.73
CA ILE A 134 -14.13 4.94 2.46
C ILE A 134 -13.22 3.74 2.75
N VAL A 135 -13.31 2.73 1.92
CA VAL A 135 -12.46 1.53 1.97
C VAL A 135 -11.81 1.27 0.61
N PRO A 136 -10.58 0.73 0.56
CA PRO A 136 -9.81 0.60 -0.68
C PRO A 136 -10.21 -0.60 -1.54
N SER A 137 -11.12 -1.47 -1.07
CA SER A 137 -11.55 -2.68 -1.80
C SER A 137 -12.91 -3.17 -1.34
N LYS A 138 -13.57 -3.96 -2.18
CA LYS A 138 -14.79 -4.69 -1.81
C LYS A 138 -14.51 -5.69 -0.69
N ALA A 139 -13.37 -6.38 -0.75
CA ALA A 139 -12.96 -7.31 0.28
C ALA A 139 -12.87 -6.62 1.66
N THR A 140 -12.26 -5.43 1.75
CA THR A 140 -12.22 -4.67 3.02
C THR A 140 -13.63 -4.28 3.47
N ARG A 141 -14.50 -3.85 2.57
CA ARG A 141 -15.91 -3.56 2.90
C ARG A 141 -16.60 -4.79 3.47
N ASP A 142 -16.51 -5.90 2.77
CA ASP A 142 -17.22 -7.14 3.12
C ASP A 142 -16.72 -7.72 4.45
N GLU A 143 -15.41 -7.63 4.72
CA GLU A 143 -14.83 -7.99 6.01
C GLU A 143 -15.31 -7.08 7.15
N LEU A 144 -15.41 -5.76 6.95
CA LEU A 144 -15.95 -4.85 7.95
C LEU A 144 -17.44 -5.12 8.22
N VAL A 145 -18.22 -5.42 7.18
CA VAL A 145 -19.62 -5.82 7.35
C VAL A 145 -19.71 -7.13 8.13
N ARG A 146 -18.93 -8.14 7.76
CA ARG A 146 -18.96 -9.47 8.38
C ARG A 146 -18.47 -9.48 9.82
N LEU A 147 -17.37 -8.75 10.13
CA LEU A 147 -16.67 -8.88 11.43
C LEU A 147 -17.04 -7.80 12.44
N VAL A 148 -17.52 -6.64 11.97
CA VAL A 148 -17.77 -5.47 12.82
C VAL A 148 -19.22 -5.01 12.70
N GLU A 149 -20.05 -5.73 11.91
CA GLU A 149 -21.47 -5.39 11.65
C GLU A 149 -21.62 -3.96 11.11
N ALA A 150 -20.66 -3.55 10.25
CA ALA A 150 -20.70 -2.23 9.64
C ALA A 150 -21.90 -2.11 8.69
N ASP A 151 -22.58 -0.95 8.71
CA ASP A 151 -23.64 -0.65 7.76
C ASP A 151 -23.06 -0.49 6.34
N PRO A 152 -23.38 -1.40 5.40
CA PRO A 152 -22.81 -1.34 4.05
C PRO A 152 -23.23 -0.09 3.27
N THR A 153 -24.35 0.55 3.63
CA THR A 153 -24.83 1.76 2.98
C THR A 153 -23.98 2.98 3.30
N ARG A 154 -23.16 2.91 4.36
CA ARG A 154 -22.23 3.97 4.80
C ARG A 154 -20.78 3.69 4.42
N LEU A 155 -20.50 2.59 3.70
CA LEU A 155 -19.19 2.19 3.22
C LEU A 155 -19.08 2.43 1.72
N ASP A 156 -18.20 3.31 1.31
CA ASP A 156 -17.89 3.58 -0.09
C ASP A 156 -16.58 2.90 -0.49
N VAL A 157 -16.60 2.14 -1.57
CA VAL A 157 -15.39 1.54 -2.12
C VAL A 157 -14.74 2.55 -3.07
N ALA A 158 -13.50 2.92 -2.77
CA ALA A 158 -12.65 3.73 -3.64
C ALA A 158 -11.29 3.04 -3.79
N TYR A 159 -11.10 2.33 -4.89
CA TYR A 159 -9.82 1.70 -5.17
C TYR A 159 -8.68 2.71 -5.19
N HIS A 160 -7.51 2.30 -4.70
CA HIS A 160 -6.31 3.11 -4.89
C HIS A 160 -5.90 3.09 -6.36
N GLY A 161 -5.19 4.12 -6.77
CA GLY A 161 -4.67 4.21 -8.12
C GLY A 161 -3.18 3.88 -8.21
N VAL A 162 -2.69 3.80 -9.44
CA VAL A 162 -1.28 3.86 -9.77
C VAL A 162 -1.03 5.00 -10.75
N ASP A 163 0.09 5.69 -10.55
CA ASP A 163 0.55 6.72 -11.48
C ASP A 163 1.40 6.05 -12.57
N THR A 164 0.84 5.93 -13.77
CA THR A 164 1.49 5.29 -14.91
C THR A 164 2.57 6.17 -15.56
N GLU A 165 2.68 7.45 -15.20
CA GLU A 165 3.82 8.30 -15.58
C GLU A 165 5.04 8.01 -14.71
N ILE A 166 4.82 7.52 -13.49
CA ILE A 166 5.87 7.13 -12.56
C ILE A 166 6.19 5.63 -12.70
N PHE A 167 5.16 4.79 -12.64
CA PHE A 167 5.27 3.34 -12.75
C PHE A 167 4.92 2.89 -14.17
N HIS A 168 5.92 2.64 -14.96
CA HIS A 168 5.84 2.12 -16.33
C HIS A 168 7.05 1.24 -16.61
N PRO A 169 7.12 0.47 -17.71
CA PRO A 169 8.27 -0.35 -18.03
C PRO A 169 9.59 0.43 -17.96
N THR A 170 10.56 -0.14 -17.28
CA THR A 170 11.85 0.50 -17.03
C THR A 170 12.76 0.40 -18.25
N THR A 171 13.69 1.35 -18.41
CA THR A 171 14.75 1.28 -19.43
C THR A 171 15.91 0.40 -18.97
N ASP A 172 16.71 -0.11 -19.90
CA ASP A 172 17.91 -0.89 -19.59
C ASP A 172 18.94 -0.09 -18.76
N GLU A 173 19.02 1.21 -19.01
CA GLU A 173 19.90 2.11 -18.24
C GLU A 173 19.46 2.21 -16.79
N GLU A 174 18.15 2.42 -16.57
CA GLU A 174 17.59 2.51 -15.22
C GLU A 174 17.71 1.19 -14.47
N ARG A 175 17.43 0.07 -15.14
CA ARG A 175 17.60 -1.26 -14.57
C ARG A 175 19.03 -1.49 -14.12
N ARG A 176 20.04 -1.20 -14.97
CA ARG A 176 21.46 -1.34 -14.64
C ARG A 176 21.85 -0.42 -13.48
N ARG A 177 21.36 0.83 -13.48
CA ARG A 177 21.63 1.80 -12.40
C ARG A 177 21.14 1.29 -11.05
N VAL A 178 19.92 0.76 -10.99
CA VAL A 178 19.33 0.23 -9.75
C VAL A 178 19.99 -1.09 -9.36
N SER A 179 20.24 -2.00 -10.30
CA SER A 179 20.99 -3.25 -10.06
C SER A 179 22.37 -2.99 -9.46
N ALA A 180 23.12 -2.02 -9.98
CA ALA A 180 24.41 -1.63 -9.43
C ALA A 180 24.30 -1.10 -7.99
N ARG A 181 23.29 -0.28 -7.67
CA ARG A 181 23.03 0.21 -6.30
C ARG A 181 22.70 -0.90 -5.32
N LEU A 182 22.01 -1.94 -5.78
CA LEU A 182 21.68 -3.13 -5.00
C LEU A 182 22.87 -4.10 -4.92
N GLY A 183 23.97 -3.80 -5.64
CA GLY A 183 25.14 -4.65 -5.74
C GLY A 183 24.89 -5.94 -6.53
N LEU A 184 23.85 -6.02 -7.35
CA LEU A 184 23.46 -7.26 -8.05
C LEU A 184 24.31 -7.53 -9.30
N HIS A 185 25.03 -6.53 -9.83
CA HIS A 185 25.93 -6.68 -10.99
C HIS A 185 25.27 -7.44 -12.16
N ASP A 186 24.04 -7.02 -12.52
CA ASP A 186 23.21 -7.60 -13.60
C ASP A 186 22.67 -9.01 -13.32
N SER A 187 22.85 -9.57 -12.11
CA SER A 187 22.19 -10.82 -11.74
C SER A 187 20.68 -10.68 -11.73
N ALA A 188 19.98 -11.72 -12.20
CA ALA A 188 18.53 -11.82 -12.07
C ALA A 188 18.10 -11.78 -10.59
N TYR A 189 16.90 -11.30 -10.31
CA TYR A 189 16.38 -11.29 -8.94
C TYR A 189 14.87 -11.41 -8.86
N VAL A 190 14.43 -11.99 -7.75
CA VAL A 190 13.05 -11.96 -7.27
C VAL A 190 12.93 -10.77 -6.32
N ALA A 191 11.94 -9.90 -6.53
CA ALA A 191 11.74 -8.70 -5.73
C ALA A 191 10.57 -8.86 -4.76
N PHE A 192 10.74 -8.34 -3.54
CA PHE A 192 9.68 -8.09 -2.58
C PHE A 192 9.72 -6.62 -2.16
N LEU A 193 8.56 -5.96 -2.06
CA LEU A 193 8.47 -4.57 -1.63
C LEU A 193 7.47 -4.42 -0.48
N GLY A 194 7.96 -4.11 0.71
CA GLY A 194 7.11 -3.87 1.89
C GLY A 194 7.89 -3.83 3.19
N VAL A 195 7.21 -3.45 4.27
CA VAL A 195 7.74 -3.62 5.63
C VAL A 195 7.65 -5.10 5.99
N THR A 196 8.69 -5.66 6.61
CA THR A 196 8.71 -7.07 7.02
C THR A 196 7.86 -7.28 8.28
N GLU A 197 6.56 -7.31 8.10
CA GLU A 197 5.57 -7.61 9.13
C GLU A 197 4.96 -9.01 8.88
N PRO A 198 4.50 -9.74 9.92
CA PRO A 198 4.03 -11.14 9.79
C PRO A 198 3.02 -11.34 8.66
N ARG A 199 2.11 -10.39 8.47
CA ARG A 199 1.10 -10.39 7.41
C ARG A 199 1.68 -10.49 6.00
N LYS A 200 2.91 -9.99 5.79
CA LYS A 200 3.59 -10.03 4.47
C LYS A 200 4.21 -11.37 4.13
N ASN A 201 4.29 -12.28 5.13
CA ASN A 201 4.71 -13.67 4.92
C ASN A 201 6.12 -13.83 4.33
N VAL A 202 7.03 -12.93 4.73
CA VAL A 202 8.41 -12.91 4.23
C VAL A 202 9.20 -14.19 4.60
N PRO A 203 9.04 -14.80 5.79
CA PRO A 203 9.71 -16.04 6.12
C PRO A 203 9.39 -17.19 5.14
N ASN A 204 8.11 -17.38 4.78
CA ASN A 204 7.74 -18.43 3.80
C ASN A 204 8.18 -18.04 2.38
N LEU A 205 8.22 -16.74 2.04
CA LEU A 205 8.81 -16.30 0.77
C LEU A 205 10.29 -16.70 0.68
N ILE A 206 11.08 -16.48 1.75
CA ILE A 206 12.49 -16.87 1.78
C ILE A 206 12.66 -18.39 1.64
N ARG A 207 11.91 -19.17 2.43
CA ARG A 207 11.97 -20.64 2.39
C ARG A 207 11.57 -21.17 0.99
N GLY A 208 10.46 -20.67 0.43
CA GLY A 208 9.98 -21.07 -0.89
C GLY A 208 10.92 -20.62 -2.02
N TRP A 209 11.53 -19.44 -1.90
CA TRP A 209 12.56 -19.00 -2.85
C TRP A 209 13.77 -19.91 -2.79
N VAL A 210 14.32 -20.26 -1.62
CA VAL A 210 15.42 -21.22 -1.49
C VAL A 210 15.09 -22.50 -2.22
N GLN A 211 13.97 -23.14 -1.92
CA GLN A 211 13.54 -24.39 -2.56
C GLN A 211 13.43 -24.26 -4.09
N SER A 212 13.02 -23.11 -4.60
CA SER A 212 12.84 -22.89 -6.04
C SER A 212 14.13 -22.65 -6.81
N VAL A 213 15.23 -22.25 -6.12
CA VAL A 213 16.47 -21.81 -6.79
C VAL A 213 17.72 -22.57 -6.39
N GLU A 214 17.72 -23.34 -5.29
CA GLU A 214 18.89 -23.97 -4.72
C GLU A 214 19.65 -24.89 -5.69
N SER A 215 18.94 -25.54 -6.61
CA SER A 215 19.54 -26.46 -7.61
C SER A 215 19.86 -25.82 -8.96
N ARG A 216 19.70 -24.49 -9.10
CA ARG A 216 19.96 -23.76 -10.35
C ARG A 216 21.43 -23.40 -10.47
N ASP A 217 21.98 -23.48 -11.68
CA ASP A 217 23.36 -23.06 -11.97
C ASP A 217 23.55 -21.54 -11.74
N GLU A 218 22.53 -20.73 -12.11
CA GLU A 218 22.51 -19.29 -11.94
C GLU A 218 21.25 -18.87 -11.14
N PRO A 219 21.27 -19.04 -9.81
CA PRO A 219 20.11 -18.73 -8.98
C PRO A 219 19.86 -17.20 -8.93
N PRO A 220 18.62 -16.73 -9.22
CA PRO A 220 18.28 -15.33 -9.04
C PRO A 220 18.34 -14.95 -7.56
N ALA A 221 18.90 -13.78 -7.25
CA ALA A 221 18.93 -13.26 -5.89
C ALA A 221 17.51 -12.97 -5.37
N LEU A 222 17.31 -12.99 -4.05
CA LEU A 222 16.11 -12.45 -3.41
C LEU A 222 16.40 -11.05 -2.87
N VAL A 223 15.61 -10.06 -3.27
CA VAL A 223 15.75 -8.69 -2.79
C VAL A 223 14.53 -8.29 -1.97
N LEU A 224 14.74 -8.01 -0.69
CA LEU A 224 13.72 -7.63 0.28
C LEU A 224 13.81 -6.12 0.54
N ALA A 225 13.15 -5.31 -0.28
CA ALA A 225 13.14 -3.86 -0.13
C ALA A 225 12.00 -3.37 0.76
N GLY A 226 12.30 -2.42 1.63
CA GLY A 226 11.38 -1.82 2.59
C GLY A 226 11.96 -1.74 3.98
N GLY A 227 11.15 -1.31 4.95
CA GLY A 227 11.60 -1.18 6.33
C GLY A 227 11.64 -2.52 7.07
N SER A 228 12.50 -2.59 8.06
CA SER A 228 12.43 -3.66 9.06
C SER A 228 11.13 -3.51 9.85
N GLY A 229 10.36 -4.59 9.89
CA GLY A 229 9.11 -4.69 10.64
C GLY A 229 9.31 -5.33 12.01
N TRP A 230 8.33 -6.11 12.41
CA TRP A 230 8.30 -6.81 13.70
C TRP A 230 8.08 -8.33 13.54
N ASP A 231 8.39 -8.87 12.38
CA ASP A 231 8.36 -10.31 12.12
C ASP A 231 9.70 -10.91 12.52
N ASP A 232 9.73 -11.54 13.69
CA ASP A 232 10.95 -12.06 14.31
C ASP A 232 11.49 -13.31 13.56
N GLU A 233 10.66 -13.99 12.74
CA GLU A 233 11.08 -15.16 11.96
C GLU A 233 11.90 -14.79 10.71
N VAL A 234 11.91 -13.53 10.30
CA VAL A 234 12.60 -13.10 9.06
C VAL A 234 14.12 -13.29 9.17
N ASP A 235 14.72 -12.90 10.30
CA ASP A 235 16.17 -13.01 10.50
C ASP A 235 16.60 -14.48 10.63
N ASP A 236 15.77 -15.32 11.26
CA ASP A 236 16.00 -16.77 11.34
C ASP A 236 15.92 -17.42 9.96
N ALA A 237 14.91 -17.05 9.15
CA ALA A 237 14.76 -17.54 7.79
C ALA A 237 15.94 -17.14 6.88
N ILE A 238 16.47 -15.91 7.03
CA ILE A 238 17.66 -15.45 6.30
C ILE A 238 18.91 -16.23 6.75
N SER A 239 19.07 -16.45 8.06
CA SER A 239 20.22 -17.17 8.60
C SER A 239 20.29 -18.63 8.16
N ALA A 240 19.15 -19.21 7.78
CA ALA A 240 19.05 -20.56 7.25
C ALA A 240 19.30 -20.66 5.72
N VAL A 241 19.50 -19.54 5.02
CA VAL A 241 19.77 -19.53 3.58
C VAL A 241 21.16 -20.10 3.29
N PRO A 242 21.32 -21.06 2.36
CA PRO A 242 22.63 -21.57 1.94
C PRO A 242 23.59 -20.46 1.47
N ASP A 243 24.88 -20.57 1.82
CA ASP A 243 25.91 -19.55 1.55
C ASP A 243 26.09 -19.19 0.07
N HIS A 244 25.76 -20.10 -0.85
CA HIS A 244 25.84 -19.85 -2.29
C HIS A 244 24.65 -19.06 -2.86
N LEU A 245 23.58 -18.89 -2.06
CA LEU A 245 22.41 -18.11 -2.44
C LEU A 245 22.50 -16.69 -1.86
N ARG A 246 21.89 -15.75 -2.55
CA ARG A 246 22.05 -14.34 -2.20
C ARG A 246 20.74 -13.68 -1.82
N VAL A 247 20.63 -13.22 -0.57
CA VAL A 247 19.56 -12.34 -0.09
C VAL A 247 20.12 -10.91 0.09
N VAL A 248 19.41 -9.92 -0.45
CA VAL A 248 19.79 -8.50 -0.35
C VAL A 248 18.69 -7.74 0.38
N ARG A 249 19.05 -7.01 1.43
CA ARG A 249 18.14 -6.15 2.22
C ARG A 249 18.58 -4.69 2.11
N PRO A 250 18.17 -3.94 1.08
CA PRO A 250 18.61 -2.56 0.88
C PRO A 250 17.94 -1.57 1.85
N GLY A 251 16.95 -2.00 2.64
CA GLY A 251 16.12 -1.11 3.41
C GLY A 251 15.15 -0.32 2.52
N TYR A 252 14.77 0.88 2.94
CA TYR A 252 13.91 1.75 2.15
C TYR A 252 14.61 2.23 0.89
N LEU A 253 13.99 2.01 -0.26
CA LEU A 253 14.45 2.57 -1.53
C LEU A 253 13.90 3.99 -1.71
N ARG A 254 14.67 4.83 -2.39
CA ARG A 254 14.18 6.15 -2.83
C ARG A 254 13.00 5.96 -3.78
N PHE A 255 11.99 6.80 -3.67
CA PHE A 255 10.80 6.70 -4.51
C PHE A 255 11.13 6.64 -6.01
N GLY A 256 12.08 7.46 -6.48
CA GLY A 256 12.55 7.44 -7.86
C GLY A 256 13.32 6.18 -8.30
N ASP A 257 13.68 5.28 -7.38
CA ASP A 257 14.32 4.01 -7.70
C ASP A 257 13.32 2.83 -7.75
N LEU A 258 12.08 3.04 -7.26
CA LEU A 258 11.08 1.96 -7.17
C LEU A 258 10.72 1.39 -8.55
N ARG A 259 10.58 2.24 -9.57
CA ARG A 259 10.29 1.77 -10.93
C ARG A 259 11.40 0.87 -11.46
N GLY A 260 12.66 1.33 -11.36
CA GLY A 260 13.81 0.53 -11.80
C GLY A 260 13.98 -0.75 -10.98
N TYR A 261 13.66 -0.71 -9.69
CA TYR A 261 13.66 -1.87 -8.81
C TYR A 261 12.57 -2.89 -9.19
N LEU A 262 11.33 -2.46 -9.32
CA LEU A 262 10.23 -3.36 -9.70
C LEU A 262 10.41 -3.83 -11.14
N GLY A 263 10.60 -2.90 -12.08
CA GLY A 263 10.72 -3.19 -13.51
C GLY A 263 11.98 -3.96 -13.92
N GLY A 264 12.99 -4.01 -13.06
CA GLY A 264 14.20 -4.82 -13.26
C GLY A 264 14.12 -6.25 -12.72
N ALA A 265 13.10 -6.57 -11.93
CA ALA A 265 12.94 -7.89 -11.35
C ALA A 265 12.49 -8.94 -12.39
N THR A 266 12.94 -10.19 -12.22
CA THR A 266 12.44 -11.33 -12.98
C THR A 266 11.00 -11.67 -12.57
N VAL A 267 10.70 -11.61 -11.28
CA VAL A 267 9.37 -11.79 -10.69
C VAL A 267 9.26 -10.86 -9.47
N VAL A 268 8.13 -10.22 -9.29
CA VAL A 268 7.77 -9.59 -8.01
C VAL A 268 6.94 -10.59 -7.22
N ALA A 269 7.45 -11.07 -6.09
CA ALA A 269 6.78 -12.01 -5.21
C ALA A 269 6.20 -11.30 -3.99
N TYR A 270 4.87 -11.39 -3.82
CA TYR A 270 4.12 -10.72 -2.76
C TYR A 270 3.10 -11.68 -2.12
N PRO A 271 3.55 -12.75 -1.44
CA PRO A 271 2.68 -13.81 -0.94
C PRO A 271 2.03 -13.46 0.41
N SER A 272 1.48 -12.26 0.51
CA SER A 272 0.85 -11.74 1.72
C SER A 272 -0.36 -12.59 2.15
N HIS A 273 -0.55 -12.76 3.45
CA HIS A 273 -1.75 -13.41 4.01
C HIS A 273 -3.01 -12.59 3.72
N GLY A 274 -2.90 -11.27 3.65
CA GLY A 274 -4.02 -10.40 3.31
C GLY A 274 -3.62 -8.93 3.20
N GLU A 275 -4.32 -8.22 2.33
CA GLU A 275 -4.12 -6.79 2.10
C GLU A 275 -5.47 -6.05 2.08
N GLY A 276 -5.43 -4.77 2.45
CA GLY A 276 -6.58 -3.92 2.21
C GLY A 276 -6.73 -3.51 0.74
N PHE A 277 -5.59 -3.45 0.00
CA PHE A 277 -5.58 -3.21 -1.44
C PHE A 277 -4.46 -3.98 -2.17
N GLY A 278 -3.19 -3.69 -1.87
CA GLY A 278 -2.05 -4.31 -2.55
C GLY A 278 -1.35 -3.37 -3.54
N LEU A 279 -1.07 -2.12 -3.13
CA LEU A 279 -0.33 -1.16 -3.96
C LEU A 279 0.96 -1.73 -4.59
N PRO A 280 1.81 -2.51 -3.88
CA PRO A 280 3.01 -3.07 -4.50
C PRO A 280 2.72 -4.01 -5.68
N VAL A 281 1.62 -4.76 -5.63
CA VAL A 281 1.17 -5.62 -6.73
C VAL A 281 0.78 -4.77 -7.94
N LEU A 282 -0.02 -3.72 -7.71
CA LEU A 282 -0.46 -2.80 -8.76
C LEU A 282 0.73 -2.04 -9.39
N GLU A 283 1.68 -1.57 -8.56
CA GLU A 283 2.88 -0.87 -9.03
C GLU A 283 3.79 -1.78 -9.87
N ALA A 284 3.96 -3.05 -9.46
CA ALA A 284 4.71 -4.03 -10.23
C ALA A 284 4.04 -4.35 -11.58
N MET A 285 2.71 -4.53 -11.59
CA MET A 285 1.95 -4.69 -12.83
C MET A 285 2.11 -3.48 -13.77
N ALA A 286 2.08 -2.26 -13.24
CA ALA A 286 2.29 -1.04 -14.02
C ALA A 286 3.72 -0.94 -14.59
N CYS A 287 4.71 -1.59 -13.95
CA CYS A 287 6.07 -1.74 -14.49
C CYS A 287 6.20 -2.87 -15.53
N GLY A 288 5.15 -3.63 -15.79
CA GLY A 288 5.15 -4.73 -16.77
C GLY A 288 5.88 -5.98 -16.31
N VAL A 289 6.02 -6.19 -15.00
CA VAL A 289 6.71 -7.34 -14.41
C VAL A 289 5.70 -8.39 -13.96
N PRO A 290 5.97 -9.69 -14.17
CA PRO A 290 5.11 -10.75 -13.65
C PRO A 290 5.07 -10.71 -12.12
N VAL A 291 3.88 -10.83 -11.56
CA VAL A 291 3.65 -10.82 -10.12
C VAL A 291 3.19 -12.21 -9.67
N LEU A 292 3.80 -12.71 -8.59
CA LEU A 292 3.32 -13.86 -7.83
C LEU A 292 2.70 -13.35 -6.52
N THR A 293 1.43 -13.64 -6.27
CA THR A 293 0.74 -13.23 -5.04
C THR A 293 -0.23 -14.31 -4.56
N THR A 294 -0.99 -14.05 -3.48
CA THR A 294 -1.98 -14.99 -2.97
C THR A 294 -3.39 -14.64 -3.43
N HIS A 295 -4.28 -15.61 -3.42
CA HIS A 295 -5.70 -15.42 -3.73
C HIS A 295 -6.50 -15.00 -2.47
N ARG A 296 -6.00 -13.98 -1.74
CA ARG A 296 -6.53 -13.57 -0.43
C ARG A 296 -6.97 -12.10 -0.39
N LEU A 297 -8.11 -11.87 0.26
CA LEU A 297 -8.71 -10.54 0.46
C LEU A 297 -8.77 -9.71 -0.84
N SER A 298 -8.14 -8.54 -0.86
CA SER A 298 -8.17 -7.62 -2.00
C SER A 298 -7.25 -8.00 -3.17
N LEU A 299 -6.31 -8.92 -2.97
CA LEU A 299 -5.31 -9.25 -4.00
C LEU A 299 -5.92 -9.76 -5.31
N PRO A 300 -7.00 -10.60 -5.29
CA PRO A 300 -7.73 -10.97 -6.50
C PRO A 300 -8.46 -9.79 -7.17
N GLU A 301 -8.95 -8.82 -6.40
CA GLU A 301 -9.59 -7.63 -6.98
C GLU A 301 -8.60 -6.77 -7.75
N VAL A 302 -7.35 -6.70 -7.29
CA VAL A 302 -6.29 -5.94 -7.94
C VAL A 302 -5.65 -6.74 -9.07
N GLY A 303 -5.23 -7.98 -8.81
CA GLY A 303 -4.49 -8.81 -9.75
C GLY A 303 -5.35 -9.36 -10.90
N GLY A 304 -6.60 -9.78 -10.62
CA GLY A 304 -7.43 -10.46 -11.60
C GLY A 304 -6.70 -11.65 -12.23
N ASP A 305 -6.79 -11.80 -13.53
CA ASP A 305 -6.08 -12.83 -14.30
C ASP A 305 -4.68 -12.37 -14.75
N ALA A 306 -4.22 -11.19 -14.33
CA ALA A 306 -2.96 -10.59 -14.76
C ALA A 306 -1.77 -10.94 -13.87
N VAL A 307 -1.95 -11.80 -12.88
CA VAL A 307 -0.93 -12.25 -11.92
C VAL A 307 -0.95 -13.76 -11.77
N ALA A 308 0.13 -14.33 -11.25
CA ALA A 308 0.14 -15.71 -10.80
C ALA A 308 -0.26 -15.79 -9.32
N TYR A 309 -0.99 -16.82 -8.95
CA TYR A 309 -1.41 -17.06 -7.57
C TYR A 309 -0.72 -18.26 -6.96
N THR A 310 -0.53 -18.19 -5.64
CA THR A 310 0.01 -19.28 -4.81
C THR A 310 -0.72 -19.33 -3.47
N GLU A 311 -0.68 -20.46 -2.78
CA GLU A 311 -0.99 -20.49 -1.36
C GLU A 311 0.19 -19.90 -0.55
N PRO A 312 -0.04 -19.44 0.69
CA PRO A 312 0.96 -18.71 1.45
C PRO A 312 2.04 -19.60 2.12
N ASP A 313 1.97 -20.91 2.00
CA ASP A 313 3.00 -21.83 2.51
C ASP A 313 4.25 -21.87 1.61
N ALA A 314 5.39 -22.27 2.18
CA ALA A 314 6.66 -22.26 1.49
C ALA A 314 6.70 -23.20 0.27
N ASP A 315 6.09 -24.37 0.35
CA ASP A 315 6.11 -25.37 -0.73
C ASP A 315 5.30 -24.90 -1.93
N SER A 316 4.12 -24.31 -1.70
CA SER A 316 3.29 -23.71 -2.75
C SER A 316 3.97 -22.50 -3.42
N ILE A 317 4.63 -21.66 -2.61
CA ILE A 317 5.43 -20.53 -3.12
C ILE A 317 6.58 -21.06 -3.98
N ALA A 318 7.30 -22.10 -3.52
CA ALA A 318 8.40 -22.72 -4.25
C ALA A 318 7.95 -23.26 -5.61
N ALA A 319 6.88 -24.03 -5.64
CA ALA A 319 6.33 -24.60 -6.87
C ALA A 319 5.90 -23.52 -7.86
N SER A 320 5.17 -22.50 -7.38
CA SER A 320 4.67 -21.40 -8.22
C SER A 320 5.81 -20.52 -8.74
N LEU A 321 6.80 -20.23 -7.90
CA LEU A 321 7.95 -19.41 -8.26
C LEU A 321 8.85 -20.16 -9.26
N SER A 322 9.14 -21.45 -9.03
CA SER A 322 9.89 -22.29 -9.99
C SER A 322 9.22 -22.29 -11.35
N ALA A 323 7.90 -22.53 -11.40
CA ALA A 323 7.15 -22.52 -12.65
C ALA A 323 7.22 -21.18 -13.41
N LEU A 324 7.26 -20.04 -12.66
CA LEU A 324 7.44 -18.72 -13.29
C LEU A 324 8.88 -18.51 -13.75
N LEU A 325 9.88 -18.96 -13.00
CA LEU A 325 11.29 -18.80 -13.35
C LEU A 325 11.65 -19.63 -14.59
N ASP A 326 11.00 -20.77 -14.80
CA ASP A 326 11.26 -21.69 -15.92
C ASP A 326 10.51 -21.32 -17.21
N ASP A 327 9.46 -20.49 -17.14
CA ASP A 327 8.58 -20.16 -18.25
C ASP A 327 8.65 -18.66 -18.60
N GLU A 328 9.53 -18.29 -19.53
CA GLU A 328 9.71 -16.91 -19.99
C GLU A 328 8.47 -16.39 -20.76
N ASP A 329 7.81 -17.24 -21.54
CA ASP A 329 6.62 -16.86 -22.29
C ASP A 329 5.46 -16.51 -21.33
N ARG A 330 5.31 -17.30 -20.27
CA ARG A 330 4.34 -17.02 -19.22
C ARG A 330 4.65 -15.72 -18.49
N ARG A 331 5.93 -15.48 -18.12
CA ARG A 331 6.34 -14.21 -17.51
C ARG A 331 6.00 -13.01 -18.41
N THR A 332 6.35 -13.12 -19.70
CA THR A 332 6.05 -12.07 -20.70
C THR A 332 4.56 -11.84 -20.85
N SER A 333 3.76 -12.90 -20.90
CA SER A 333 2.30 -12.83 -20.99
C SER A 333 1.69 -12.13 -19.77
N LEU A 334 2.09 -12.52 -18.55
CA LEU A 334 1.63 -11.90 -17.30
C LEU A 334 2.06 -10.43 -17.21
N GLY A 335 3.29 -10.09 -17.61
CA GLY A 335 3.74 -8.70 -17.65
C GLY A 335 2.87 -7.82 -18.57
N ARG A 336 2.52 -8.30 -19.76
CA ARG A 336 1.61 -7.60 -20.68
C ARG A 336 0.19 -7.46 -20.13
N ALA A 337 -0.34 -8.54 -19.55
CA ALA A 337 -1.64 -8.52 -18.90
C ALA A 337 -1.66 -7.54 -17.72
N GLY A 338 -0.58 -7.51 -16.91
CA GLY A 338 -0.39 -6.58 -15.82
C GLY A 338 -0.43 -5.12 -16.25
N LEU A 339 0.25 -4.77 -17.34
CA LEU A 339 0.20 -3.42 -17.93
C LEU A 339 -1.22 -2.99 -18.31
N THR A 340 -1.98 -3.90 -18.89
CA THR A 340 -3.38 -3.64 -19.27
C THR A 340 -4.24 -3.45 -18.02
N ARG A 341 -4.10 -4.36 -17.05
CA ARG A 341 -4.85 -4.33 -15.79
C ARG A 341 -4.56 -3.09 -14.95
N ALA A 342 -3.31 -2.66 -14.85
CA ALA A 342 -2.93 -1.50 -14.07
C ALA A 342 -3.60 -0.20 -14.55
N ARG A 343 -3.89 -0.08 -15.85
CA ARG A 343 -4.60 1.08 -16.41
C ARG A 343 -6.07 1.20 -15.96
N GLU A 344 -6.65 0.14 -15.42
CA GLU A 344 -8.00 0.16 -14.87
C GLU A 344 -8.06 0.83 -13.48
N PHE A 345 -6.90 1.14 -12.89
CA PHE A 345 -6.77 1.78 -11.59
C PHE A 345 -6.08 3.16 -11.66
N PRO A 346 -6.62 4.13 -12.39
CA PRO A 346 -6.07 5.47 -12.38
C PRO A 346 -6.44 6.19 -11.07
N TRP A 347 -5.58 7.07 -10.59
CA TRP A 347 -5.89 7.91 -9.43
C TRP A 347 -7.10 8.82 -9.64
N SER A 348 -7.42 9.19 -10.90
CA SER A 348 -8.61 9.97 -11.23
C SER A 348 -9.91 9.24 -10.83
N ALA A 349 -10.01 7.93 -11.09
CA ALA A 349 -11.17 7.15 -10.66
C ALA A 349 -11.28 7.07 -9.12
N SER A 350 -10.14 6.98 -8.43
CA SER A 350 -10.12 7.08 -6.96
C SER A 350 -10.64 8.45 -6.48
N ALA A 351 -10.18 9.54 -7.10
CA ALA A 351 -10.63 10.90 -6.75
C ALA A 351 -12.13 11.08 -6.99
N GLU A 352 -12.66 10.61 -8.12
CA GLU A 352 -14.11 10.64 -8.42
C GLU A 352 -14.92 9.89 -7.35
N ALA A 353 -14.48 8.70 -6.95
CA ALA A 353 -15.14 7.93 -5.90
C ALA A 353 -15.12 8.65 -4.53
N HIS A 354 -14.00 9.33 -4.20
CA HIS A 354 -13.88 10.15 -3.00
C HIS A 354 -14.81 11.36 -3.06
N LEU A 355 -14.83 12.12 -4.17
CA LEU A 355 -15.73 13.26 -4.36
C LEU A 355 -17.20 12.86 -4.26
N ALA A 356 -17.57 11.70 -4.83
CA ALA A 356 -18.92 11.17 -4.69
C ALA A 356 -19.25 10.83 -3.23
N SER A 357 -18.29 10.29 -2.46
CA SER A 357 -18.46 10.03 -1.01
C SER A 357 -18.62 11.33 -0.23
N TYR A 358 -17.82 12.38 -0.56
CA TYR A 358 -17.94 13.70 0.06
C TYR A 358 -19.31 14.32 -0.20
N ALA A 359 -19.80 14.29 -1.43
CA ALA A 359 -21.13 14.79 -1.78
C ALA A 359 -22.23 14.08 -0.98
N ARG A 360 -22.18 12.74 -0.86
CA ARG A 360 -23.12 11.98 -0.02
C ARG A 360 -23.01 12.35 1.46
N ALA A 361 -21.80 12.58 1.96
CA ALA A 361 -21.61 12.98 3.35
C ALA A 361 -22.21 14.35 3.66
N VAL A 362 -22.12 15.31 2.73
CA VAL A 362 -22.67 16.65 2.86
C VAL A 362 -24.21 16.65 2.73
N SER A 363 -24.76 15.88 1.80
CA SER A 363 -26.23 15.77 1.61
C SER A 363 -26.96 15.03 2.73
N GLY A 364 -26.26 14.40 3.65
CA GLY A 364 -26.85 13.66 4.77
C GLY A 364 -27.43 12.30 4.37
N GLY A 365 -27.07 11.80 3.20
CA GLY A 365 -27.51 10.51 2.65
C GLY A 365 -26.56 9.37 2.95
#